data_c0c1b9bd36c9778a6c474d9a492835ee
#
_entry.id   c0c1b9bd36c9778a6c474d9a492835ee
#
_cell.length_a   1.000
_cell.length_b   1.000
_cell.length_c   1.000
_cell.angle_alpha   90.00
_cell.angle_beta   90.00
_cell.angle_gamma   90.00
#
_symmetry.space_group_name_H-M   'P 1'
#
loop_
_entity.id
_entity.type
_entity.pdbx_description
1 polymer ?
#
loop_
_entity_poly.entity_id
_entity_poly.type
_entity_poly.pdbx_seq_one_letter_code
_entity_poly.pdbx_strand_id
1 'polypeptide(L)'
;MNYTPWPLSDEQHDILDLVRGFAADTIRPNGRRVDEADTESPVGIFRAAAKLGITDFMIPEEFGGGGFTDVFTQCLVQEQLCFGDPGIGNFVCSNGFFADPILALGTDEQREEWLRPLTGAEPKITALATTEPGSGSDSASIITRADPVDGGYVLNGQKAWISNAGLADFYVVFAKTDQTQRSRGISAFLLPRETEGMEFGAPMKKMGQRAIVCREIFFSDAFVPTSGRLSEEGQGFYGLMRTFDISRVVLGAAALGTARAAFEYARDYARERTQFGTKIIDHQAVAFRLADMSSRIDAAWLQVLNAARMLDAGDAVDRQRMTATAAMAKLNASETAMFCTWAAMQTLGGWGYSREHPVEQWMRDAKLEEIEEGTSDIMRLLISRNLG
;
A
#
# COMPACT_ATOMS: atom_id res chain seq x y z
N MET A 1 -16.57 -11.58 6.54
CA MET A 1 -17.13 -12.05 5.26
C MET A 1 -15.98 -12.53 4.39
N ASN A 2 -15.90 -13.80 4.04
CA ASN A 2 -14.90 -14.33 3.11
C ASN A 2 -15.58 -14.57 1.77
N TYR A 3 -16.17 -13.54 1.20
CA TYR A 3 -16.90 -13.70 -0.04
C TYR A 3 -16.02 -13.34 -1.22
N THR A 4 -15.71 -14.34 -2.03
CA THR A 4 -15.27 -14.18 -3.40
C THR A 4 -16.20 -14.99 -4.30
N PRO A 5 -16.71 -14.42 -5.40
CA PRO A 5 -17.54 -15.15 -6.35
C PRO A 5 -16.73 -16.14 -7.21
N TRP A 6 -15.41 -16.10 -7.12
CA TRP A 6 -14.50 -17.00 -7.82
C TRP A 6 -13.98 -18.10 -6.87
N PRO A 7 -13.89 -19.34 -7.36
CA PRO A 7 -13.27 -20.41 -6.57
C PRO A 7 -11.79 -20.08 -6.32
N LEU A 8 -11.33 -20.43 -5.14
CA LEU A 8 -9.92 -20.31 -4.74
C LEU A 8 -9.23 -21.67 -4.92
N SER A 9 -7.92 -21.67 -5.24
CA SER A 9 -7.09 -22.86 -5.18
C SER A 9 -6.79 -23.27 -3.75
N ASP A 10 -6.30 -24.50 -3.56
CA ASP A 10 -5.89 -24.98 -2.24
C ASP A 10 -4.75 -24.10 -1.67
N GLU A 11 -3.78 -23.70 -2.50
CA GLU A 11 -2.68 -22.83 -2.09
C GLU A 11 -3.19 -21.43 -1.67
N GLN A 12 -4.21 -20.90 -2.36
CA GLN A 12 -4.85 -19.63 -1.96
C GLN A 12 -5.59 -19.77 -0.62
N HIS A 13 -6.22 -20.93 -0.36
CA HIS A 13 -6.82 -21.20 0.95
C HIS A 13 -5.76 -21.28 2.04
N ASP A 14 -4.65 -21.98 1.80
CA ASP A 14 -3.57 -22.16 2.77
C ASP A 14 -2.92 -20.82 3.16
N ILE A 15 -2.57 -19.98 2.17
CA ILE A 15 -1.99 -18.65 2.46
C ILE A 15 -2.97 -17.76 3.19
N LEU A 16 -4.26 -17.79 2.86
CA LEU A 16 -5.28 -16.99 3.55
C LEU A 16 -5.50 -17.43 4.98
N ASP A 17 -5.49 -18.73 5.27
CA ASP A 17 -5.62 -19.23 6.63
C ASP A 17 -4.40 -18.86 7.47
N LEU A 18 -3.20 -18.96 6.92
CA LEU A 18 -1.96 -18.50 7.55
C LEU A 18 -2.01 -17.00 7.89
N VAL A 19 -2.35 -16.17 6.91
CA VAL A 19 -2.40 -14.71 7.08
C VAL A 19 -3.50 -14.30 8.05
N ARG A 20 -4.64 -14.95 8.03
CA ARG A 20 -5.75 -14.72 8.96
C ARG A 20 -5.34 -15.02 10.41
N GLY A 21 -4.65 -16.14 10.63
CA GLY A 21 -4.09 -16.47 11.94
C GLY A 21 -3.08 -15.42 12.40
N PHE A 22 -2.15 -15.03 11.55
CA PHE A 22 -1.17 -14.00 11.86
C PHE A 22 -1.81 -12.63 12.15
N ALA A 23 -2.82 -12.23 11.38
CA ALA A 23 -3.55 -10.98 11.59
C ALA A 23 -4.29 -10.97 12.95
N ALA A 24 -4.92 -12.09 13.31
CA ALA A 24 -5.65 -12.22 14.58
C ALA A 24 -4.71 -12.27 15.81
N ASP A 25 -3.66 -13.07 15.73
CA ASP A 25 -2.82 -13.41 16.88
C ASP A 25 -1.64 -12.43 17.08
N THR A 26 -1.18 -11.79 15.99
CA THR A 26 0.00 -10.92 16.05
C THR A 26 -0.32 -9.47 15.69
N ILE A 27 -1.03 -9.20 14.59
CA ILE A 27 -1.26 -7.82 14.14
C ILE A 27 -2.27 -7.11 15.05
N ARG A 28 -3.47 -7.66 15.18
CA ARG A 28 -4.59 -7.04 15.93
C ARG A 28 -4.24 -6.67 17.37
N PRO A 29 -3.61 -7.54 18.18
CA PRO A 29 -3.27 -7.20 19.57
C PRO A 29 -2.21 -6.10 19.70
N ASN A 30 -1.41 -5.86 18.66
CA ASN A 30 -0.34 -4.88 18.65
C ASN A 30 -0.72 -3.52 18.04
N GLY A 31 -1.86 -3.39 17.38
CA GLY A 31 -2.27 -2.17 16.65
C GLY A 31 -2.15 -0.91 17.51
N ARG A 32 -2.81 -0.88 18.68
CA ARG A 32 -2.78 0.26 19.59
C ARG A 32 -1.35 0.62 20.04
N ARG A 33 -0.57 -0.34 20.48
CA ARG A 33 0.81 -0.12 20.93
C ARG A 33 1.68 0.50 19.82
N VAL A 34 1.51 0.03 18.59
CA VAL A 34 2.26 0.53 17.43
C VAL A 34 1.80 1.93 17.03
N ASP A 35 0.49 2.21 17.04
CA ASP A 35 -0.02 3.58 16.79
C ASP A 35 0.52 4.59 17.83
N GLU A 36 0.61 4.20 19.08
CA GLU A 36 1.10 5.07 20.16
C GLU A 36 2.62 5.28 20.11
N ALA A 37 3.38 4.35 19.55
CA ALA A 37 4.82 4.53 19.33
C ALA A 37 5.14 5.62 18.28
N ASP A 38 4.20 5.93 17.38
CA ASP A 38 4.13 7.07 16.43
C ASP A 38 5.30 7.17 15.41
N THR A 39 6.54 7.03 15.84
CA THR A 39 7.74 7.22 14.99
C THR A 39 8.63 5.98 14.90
N GLU A 40 8.11 4.82 15.28
CA GLU A 40 8.83 3.55 15.28
C GLU A 40 8.07 2.49 14.48
N SER A 41 8.67 2.02 13.39
CA SER A 41 8.10 0.90 12.63
C SER A 41 8.24 -0.42 13.39
N PRO A 42 7.22 -1.30 13.37
CA PRO A 42 7.21 -2.56 14.12
C PRO A 42 8.04 -3.65 13.44
N VAL A 43 9.35 -3.44 13.30
CA VAL A 43 10.28 -4.37 12.61
C VAL A 43 10.20 -5.80 13.18
N GLY A 44 9.96 -5.95 14.48
CA GLY A 44 9.78 -7.27 15.09
C GLY A 44 8.58 -8.03 14.53
N ILE A 45 7.47 -7.33 14.21
CA ILE A 45 6.28 -7.94 13.58
C ILE A 45 6.58 -8.29 12.11
N PHE A 46 7.29 -7.40 11.37
CA PHE A 46 7.75 -7.67 10.01
C PHE A 46 8.62 -8.95 9.98
N ARG A 47 9.59 -9.10 10.90
CA ARG A 47 10.43 -10.29 11.00
C ARG A 47 9.65 -11.55 11.38
N ALA A 48 8.61 -11.42 12.21
CA ALA A 48 7.72 -12.54 12.52
C ALA A 48 6.91 -12.98 11.29
N ALA A 49 6.41 -12.04 10.50
CA ALA A 49 5.73 -12.31 9.23
C ALA A 49 6.67 -12.97 8.20
N ALA A 50 7.92 -12.50 8.12
CA ALA A 50 8.93 -13.03 7.21
C ALA A 50 9.24 -14.51 7.47
N LYS A 51 9.31 -14.93 8.73
CA LYS A 51 9.52 -16.35 9.10
C LYS A 51 8.39 -17.26 8.64
N LEU A 52 7.24 -16.70 8.31
CA LEU A 52 6.07 -17.41 7.80
C LEU A 52 5.91 -17.26 6.27
N GLY A 53 6.82 -16.57 5.58
CA GLY A 53 6.73 -16.31 4.14
C GLY A 53 5.65 -15.28 3.77
N ILE A 54 5.20 -14.45 4.72
CA ILE A 54 4.14 -13.45 4.48
C ILE A 54 4.70 -12.18 3.82
N THR A 55 5.97 -11.82 4.04
CA THR A 55 6.55 -10.57 3.51
C THR A 55 6.97 -10.66 2.05
N ASP A 56 7.15 -11.87 1.54
CA ASP A 56 7.69 -12.18 0.23
C ASP A 56 6.77 -13.08 -0.63
N PHE A 57 5.52 -13.28 -0.16
CA PHE A 57 4.56 -14.16 -0.84
C PHE A 57 4.33 -13.78 -2.31
N MET A 58 4.40 -12.47 -2.67
CA MET A 58 4.21 -11.94 -4.02
C MET A 58 5.48 -11.99 -4.89
N ILE A 59 6.64 -12.30 -4.33
CA ILE A 59 7.90 -12.39 -5.10
C ILE A 59 7.93 -13.74 -5.81
N PRO A 60 8.35 -13.79 -7.10
CA PRO A 60 8.42 -15.06 -7.85
C PRO A 60 9.30 -16.11 -7.14
N GLU A 61 8.92 -17.37 -7.28
CA GLU A 61 9.65 -18.51 -6.70
C GLU A 61 11.10 -18.60 -7.15
N GLU A 62 11.40 -18.23 -8.40
CA GLU A 62 12.77 -18.21 -8.95
C GLU A 62 13.73 -17.30 -8.16
N PHE A 63 13.19 -16.26 -7.50
CA PHE A 63 13.95 -15.39 -6.60
C PHE A 63 13.81 -15.77 -5.11
N GLY A 64 13.15 -16.89 -4.82
CA GLY A 64 12.99 -17.43 -3.46
C GLY A 64 11.75 -16.97 -2.72
N GLY A 65 10.80 -16.30 -3.39
CA GLY A 65 9.53 -15.88 -2.80
C GLY A 65 8.43 -16.92 -2.88
N GLY A 66 7.22 -16.55 -2.48
CA GLY A 66 6.06 -17.45 -2.41
C GLY A 66 5.34 -17.68 -3.76
N GLY A 67 5.68 -16.95 -4.82
CA GLY A 67 5.16 -17.17 -6.17
C GLY A 67 3.74 -16.66 -6.45
N PHE A 68 3.04 -16.04 -5.48
CA PHE A 68 1.70 -15.46 -5.69
C PHE A 68 1.79 -14.11 -6.40
N THR A 69 2.19 -14.13 -7.67
CA THR A 69 2.41 -12.92 -8.47
C THR A 69 1.12 -12.31 -9.01
N ASP A 70 -0.01 -13.03 -8.95
CA ASP A 70 -1.30 -12.52 -9.38
C ASP A 70 -1.88 -11.49 -8.40
N VAL A 71 -2.40 -10.40 -8.93
CA VAL A 71 -2.94 -9.28 -8.16
C VAL A 71 -4.19 -9.69 -7.37
N PHE A 72 -4.95 -10.66 -7.85
CA PHE A 72 -6.12 -11.18 -7.17
C PHE A 72 -5.75 -11.79 -5.81
N THR A 73 -4.73 -12.66 -5.75
CA THR A 73 -4.25 -13.24 -4.48
C THR A 73 -3.63 -12.17 -3.59
N GLN A 74 -2.88 -11.23 -4.15
CA GLN A 74 -2.33 -10.10 -3.38
C GLN A 74 -3.44 -9.28 -2.70
N CYS A 75 -4.55 -9.02 -3.38
CA CYS A 75 -5.71 -8.34 -2.77
C CYS A 75 -6.32 -9.15 -1.61
N LEU A 76 -6.46 -10.46 -1.78
CA LEU A 76 -7.00 -11.32 -0.72
C LEU A 76 -6.12 -11.29 0.55
N VAL A 77 -4.80 -11.38 0.38
CA VAL A 77 -3.81 -11.35 1.47
C VAL A 77 -3.80 -9.98 2.14
N GLN A 78 -3.71 -8.92 1.36
CA GLN A 78 -3.65 -7.54 1.85
C GLN A 78 -4.88 -7.16 2.67
N GLU A 79 -6.07 -7.58 2.23
CA GLU A 79 -7.32 -7.36 2.94
C GLU A 79 -7.30 -7.99 4.33
N GLN A 80 -6.79 -9.24 4.47
CA GLN A 80 -6.70 -9.92 5.77
C GLN A 80 -5.68 -9.26 6.71
N LEU A 81 -4.52 -8.84 6.20
CA LEU A 81 -3.51 -8.15 7.02
C LEU A 81 -4.04 -6.81 7.55
N CYS A 82 -4.68 -6.01 6.69
CA CYS A 82 -5.25 -4.72 7.07
C CYS A 82 -6.56 -4.85 7.88
N PHE A 83 -7.26 -5.99 7.80
CA PHE A 83 -8.30 -6.35 8.77
C PHE A 83 -7.72 -6.49 10.18
N GLY A 84 -6.48 -6.97 10.32
CA GLY A 84 -5.76 -6.98 11.58
C GLY A 84 -5.49 -5.56 12.11
N ASP A 85 -4.74 -4.78 11.37
CA ASP A 85 -4.45 -3.36 11.61
C ASP A 85 -3.92 -2.76 10.29
N PRO A 86 -4.47 -1.61 9.82
CA PRO A 86 -4.08 -1.06 8.52
C PRO A 86 -2.62 -0.64 8.45
N GLY A 87 -2.08 0.01 9.47
CA GLY A 87 -0.70 0.48 9.49
C GLY A 87 0.31 -0.67 9.51
N ILE A 88 0.07 -1.69 10.34
CA ILE A 88 0.94 -2.86 10.43
C ILE A 88 0.80 -3.73 9.17
N GLY A 89 -0.43 -3.93 8.66
CA GLY A 89 -0.68 -4.72 7.44
C GLY A 89 0.04 -4.14 6.23
N ASN A 90 -0.06 -2.83 6.01
CA ASN A 90 0.65 -2.13 4.95
C ASN A 90 2.19 -2.18 5.13
N PHE A 91 2.69 -2.11 6.38
CA PHE A 91 4.12 -2.25 6.64
C PHE A 91 4.65 -3.65 6.29
N VAL A 92 3.92 -4.70 6.65
CA VAL A 92 4.30 -6.09 6.37
C VAL A 92 4.43 -6.37 4.88
N CYS A 93 3.57 -5.78 4.04
CA CYS A 93 3.57 -5.94 2.58
C CYS A 93 4.34 -4.86 1.83
N SER A 94 5.07 -3.97 2.51
CA SER A 94 5.69 -2.79 1.88
C SER A 94 6.74 -3.12 0.80
N ASN A 95 7.33 -4.31 0.82
CA ASN A 95 8.31 -4.75 -0.18
C ASN A 95 7.73 -4.91 -1.59
N GLY A 96 6.41 -5.09 -1.75
CA GLY A 96 5.76 -5.15 -3.04
C GLY A 96 5.97 -3.89 -3.89
N PHE A 97 5.87 -2.71 -3.28
CA PHE A 97 6.08 -1.42 -3.97
C PHE A 97 7.50 -1.27 -4.55
N PHE A 98 8.49 -1.93 -3.96
CA PHE A 98 9.85 -1.95 -4.48
C PHE A 98 10.02 -3.04 -5.55
N ALA A 99 9.41 -4.20 -5.35
CA ALA A 99 9.55 -5.33 -6.26
C ALA A 99 8.90 -5.07 -7.62
N ASP A 100 7.72 -4.45 -7.65
CA ASP A 100 6.95 -4.20 -8.87
C ASP A 100 7.74 -3.46 -9.98
N PRO A 101 8.39 -2.31 -9.73
CA PRO A 101 9.17 -1.64 -10.76
C PRO A 101 10.39 -2.46 -11.22
N ILE A 102 10.98 -3.28 -10.36
CA ILE A 102 12.11 -4.16 -10.73
C ILE A 102 11.62 -5.31 -11.62
N LEU A 103 10.50 -5.93 -11.28
CA LEU A 103 9.86 -6.96 -12.09
C LEU A 103 9.43 -6.41 -13.47
N ALA A 104 8.98 -5.16 -13.51
CA ALA A 104 8.50 -4.53 -14.75
C ALA A 104 9.64 -4.05 -15.67
N LEU A 105 10.73 -3.54 -15.11
CA LEU A 105 11.75 -2.77 -15.83
C LEU A 105 13.17 -3.36 -15.73
N GLY A 106 13.44 -4.19 -14.72
CA GLY A 106 14.78 -4.71 -14.44
C GLY A 106 15.24 -5.76 -15.45
N THR A 107 16.54 -5.85 -15.65
CA THR A 107 17.18 -7.01 -16.30
C THR A 107 17.12 -8.24 -15.39
N ASP A 108 17.41 -9.42 -15.92
CA ASP A 108 17.44 -10.66 -15.12
C ASP A 108 18.50 -10.58 -14.01
N GLU A 109 19.65 -9.95 -14.27
CA GLU A 109 20.70 -9.72 -13.29
C GLU A 109 20.21 -8.77 -12.17
N GLN A 110 19.50 -7.69 -12.52
CA GLN A 110 18.93 -6.76 -11.55
C GLN A 110 17.84 -7.42 -10.72
N ARG A 111 16.97 -8.24 -11.32
CA ARG A 111 15.95 -9.01 -10.59
C ARG A 111 16.59 -9.96 -9.58
N GLU A 112 17.61 -10.71 -9.99
CA GLU A 112 18.35 -11.62 -9.10
C GLU A 112 19.02 -10.86 -7.95
N GLU A 113 19.72 -9.76 -8.25
CA GLU A 113 20.47 -8.98 -7.27
C GLU A 113 19.57 -8.31 -6.23
N TRP A 114 18.41 -7.77 -6.65
CA TRP A 114 17.60 -6.89 -5.80
C TRP A 114 16.35 -7.55 -5.24
N LEU A 115 15.81 -8.63 -5.85
CA LEU A 115 14.64 -9.33 -5.33
C LEU A 115 15.00 -10.45 -4.36
N ARG A 116 16.04 -11.22 -4.63
CA ARG A 116 16.45 -12.33 -3.75
C ARG A 116 16.72 -11.88 -2.31
N PRO A 117 17.35 -10.73 -2.01
CA PRO A 117 17.52 -10.27 -0.62
C PRO A 117 16.22 -9.90 0.10
N LEU A 118 15.09 -9.82 -0.60
CA LEU A 118 13.77 -9.52 -0.02
C LEU A 118 13.04 -10.76 0.49
N THR A 119 13.64 -11.94 0.37
CA THR A 119 13.00 -13.23 0.67
C THR A 119 13.63 -13.92 1.88
N GLY A 120 12.92 -14.90 2.42
CA GLY A 120 13.36 -15.70 3.56
C GLY A 120 13.12 -15.04 4.93
N ALA A 121 13.76 -15.57 5.98
CA ALA A 121 13.47 -15.21 7.37
C ALA A 121 14.00 -13.83 7.81
N GLU A 122 14.99 -13.28 7.11
CA GLU A 122 15.62 -12.00 7.41
C GLU A 122 15.67 -11.09 6.16
N PRO A 123 14.51 -10.81 5.53
CA PRO A 123 14.47 -10.04 4.29
C PRO A 123 14.89 -8.59 4.51
N LYS A 124 15.45 -7.98 3.48
CA LYS A 124 15.69 -6.55 3.42
C LYS A 124 14.38 -5.77 3.42
N ILE A 125 14.36 -4.60 4.05
CA ILE A 125 13.25 -3.66 4.02
C ILE A 125 13.51 -2.65 2.89
N THR A 126 12.47 -2.22 2.21
CA THR A 126 12.60 -1.40 1.01
C THR A 126 11.76 -0.13 1.04
N ALA A 127 12.11 0.81 0.17
CA ALA A 127 11.38 2.06 -0.03
C ALA A 127 11.29 2.45 -1.50
N LEU A 128 10.17 3.07 -1.89
CA LEU A 128 9.97 3.70 -3.20
C LEU A 128 9.94 5.22 -3.03
N ALA A 129 10.81 5.95 -3.76
CA ALA A 129 11.01 7.37 -3.61
C ALA A 129 10.68 8.14 -4.90
N THR A 130 9.44 8.62 -5.02
CA THR A 130 8.99 9.42 -6.17
C THR A 130 8.56 10.82 -5.77
N THR A 131 7.74 10.97 -4.74
CA THR A 131 7.13 12.24 -4.30
C THR A 131 8.18 13.25 -3.85
N GLU A 132 7.97 14.53 -4.20
CA GLU A 132 8.80 15.67 -3.78
C GLU A 132 7.95 16.73 -3.08
N PRO A 133 8.54 17.67 -2.32
CA PRO A 133 7.78 18.72 -1.64
C PRO A 133 6.86 19.52 -2.56
N GLY A 134 7.26 19.72 -3.82
CA GLY A 134 6.49 20.45 -4.84
C GLY A 134 5.70 19.58 -5.82
N SER A 135 5.76 18.25 -5.71
CA SER A 135 5.23 17.32 -6.73
C SER A 135 4.70 16.02 -6.09
N GLY A 136 3.42 16.03 -5.72
CA GLY A 136 2.68 14.83 -5.30
C GLY A 136 1.78 14.32 -6.43
N SER A 137 0.58 14.89 -6.58
CA SER A 137 -0.39 14.50 -7.62
C SER A 137 0.14 14.70 -9.05
N ASP A 138 0.98 15.70 -9.28
CA ASP A 138 1.70 15.90 -10.55
C ASP A 138 3.08 15.22 -10.53
N SER A 139 3.08 13.90 -10.42
CA SER A 139 4.30 13.07 -10.33
C SER A 139 5.23 13.18 -11.55
N ALA A 140 4.74 13.69 -12.68
CA ALA A 140 5.57 13.99 -13.85
C ALA A 140 6.41 15.27 -13.72
N SER A 141 6.13 16.10 -12.71
CA SER A 141 6.79 17.40 -12.47
C SER A 141 7.85 17.33 -11.37
N ILE A 142 8.36 16.16 -11.03
CA ILE A 142 9.52 16.01 -10.13
C ILE A 142 10.72 16.78 -10.71
N ILE A 143 11.58 17.29 -9.82
CA ILE A 143 12.76 18.08 -10.18
C ILE A 143 14.09 17.50 -9.69
N THR A 144 14.07 16.45 -8.87
CA THR A 144 15.28 15.68 -8.53
C THR A 144 15.94 15.24 -9.83
N ARG A 145 17.20 15.60 -10.03
CA ARG A 145 17.93 15.29 -11.25
C ARG A 145 18.91 14.13 -11.03
N ALA A 146 19.19 13.44 -12.11
CA ALA A 146 20.23 12.43 -12.23
C ALA A 146 21.11 12.84 -13.43
N ASP A 147 22.19 13.56 -13.14
CA ASP A 147 23.10 14.08 -14.15
C ASP A 147 24.05 12.95 -14.57
N PRO A 148 24.22 12.66 -15.90
CA PRO A 148 25.12 11.62 -16.35
C PRO A 148 26.58 12.01 -16.11
N VAL A 149 27.37 11.08 -15.60
CA VAL A 149 28.81 11.19 -15.39
C VAL A 149 29.53 9.93 -15.87
N ASP A 150 30.85 9.92 -15.84
CA ASP A 150 31.60 8.71 -16.20
C ASP A 150 31.24 7.53 -15.27
N GLY A 151 30.78 6.43 -15.85
CA GLY A 151 30.40 5.22 -15.14
C GLY A 151 29.01 5.21 -14.46
N GLY A 152 28.22 6.32 -14.55
CA GLY A 152 26.91 6.36 -13.88
C GLY A 152 26.22 7.71 -13.90
N TYR A 153 25.57 8.01 -12.79
CA TYR A 153 24.77 9.23 -12.59
C TYR A 153 25.05 9.82 -11.22
N VAL A 154 24.90 11.14 -11.09
CA VAL A 154 24.94 11.86 -9.83
C VAL A 154 23.56 12.42 -9.55
N LEU A 155 22.95 12.00 -8.44
CA LEU A 155 21.63 12.43 -8.02
C LEU A 155 21.73 13.66 -7.12
N ASN A 156 20.90 14.68 -7.43
CA ASN A 156 20.74 15.88 -6.64
C ASN A 156 19.27 16.25 -6.51
N GLY A 157 18.78 16.49 -5.29
CA GLY A 157 17.40 16.88 -5.04
C GLY A 157 16.85 16.38 -3.70
N GLN A 158 15.54 16.36 -3.59
CA GLN A 158 14.85 16.02 -2.36
C GLN A 158 13.59 15.21 -2.65
N LYS A 159 13.36 14.16 -1.85
CA LYS A 159 12.12 13.41 -1.81
C LYS A 159 11.39 13.63 -0.49
N ALA A 160 10.06 13.56 -0.52
CA ALA A 160 9.21 13.76 0.65
C ALA A 160 8.16 12.64 0.76
N TRP A 161 7.68 12.40 1.97
CA TRP A 161 6.68 11.38 2.26
C TRP A 161 7.12 9.95 1.92
N ILE A 162 8.42 9.66 2.05
CA ILE A 162 8.95 8.36 1.68
C ILE A 162 8.78 7.39 2.85
N SER A 163 7.92 6.41 2.64
CA SER A 163 7.71 5.29 3.56
C SER A 163 8.98 4.49 3.76
N ASN A 164 9.26 4.10 4.99
CA ASN A 164 10.47 3.38 5.40
C ASN A 164 11.80 4.12 5.17
N ALA A 165 11.81 5.39 4.77
CA ALA A 165 13.05 6.13 4.59
C ALA A 165 13.86 6.18 5.90
N GLY A 166 15.17 5.89 5.78
CA GLY A 166 16.09 5.75 6.90
C GLY A 166 16.02 4.40 7.65
N LEU A 167 14.98 3.59 7.40
CA LEU A 167 14.86 2.20 7.86
C LEU A 167 15.21 1.21 6.75
N ALA A 168 14.75 1.48 5.53
CA ALA A 168 14.94 0.62 4.38
C ALA A 168 16.42 0.39 4.07
N ASP A 169 16.74 -0.83 3.64
CA ASP A 169 18.07 -1.20 3.14
C ASP A 169 18.25 -0.80 1.66
N PHE A 170 17.15 -0.85 0.87
CA PHE A 170 17.15 -0.58 -0.58
C PHE A 170 16.07 0.41 -0.97
N TYR A 171 16.38 1.21 -2.00
CA TYR A 171 15.52 2.27 -2.52
C TYR A 171 15.38 2.18 -4.03
N VAL A 172 14.14 2.31 -4.55
CA VAL A 172 13.88 2.72 -5.93
C VAL A 172 13.64 4.23 -5.94
N VAL A 173 14.47 4.98 -6.63
CA VAL A 173 14.40 6.44 -6.71
C VAL A 173 14.08 6.87 -8.13
N PHE A 174 13.04 7.69 -8.30
CA PHE A 174 12.69 8.28 -9.59
C PHE A 174 13.30 9.70 -9.69
N ALA A 175 14.11 9.94 -10.72
CA ALA A 175 14.79 11.21 -10.94
C ALA A 175 14.83 11.55 -12.43
N LYS A 176 15.04 12.82 -12.76
CA LYS A 176 15.13 13.28 -14.14
C LYS A 176 16.54 13.15 -14.69
N THR A 177 16.69 12.37 -15.74
CA THR A 177 17.87 12.32 -16.62
C THR A 177 17.79 13.37 -17.73
N ASP A 178 16.57 13.84 -18.08
CA ASP A 178 16.36 14.96 -19.01
C ASP A 178 15.38 15.98 -18.41
N GLN A 179 15.89 17.13 -18.00
CA GLN A 179 15.12 18.21 -17.39
C GLN A 179 14.18 18.93 -18.39
N THR A 180 14.44 18.82 -19.69
CA THR A 180 13.62 19.44 -20.74
C THR A 180 12.34 18.66 -21.04
N GLN A 181 12.33 17.37 -20.71
CA GLN A 181 11.19 16.48 -20.88
C GLN A 181 10.38 16.39 -19.58
N ARG A 182 9.06 16.23 -19.70
CA ARG A 182 8.19 16.03 -18.55
C ARG A 182 8.28 14.58 -18.06
N SER A 183 7.34 13.73 -18.36
CA SER A 183 7.32 12.30 -17.96
C SER A 183 8.41 11.47 -18.65
N ARG A 184 8.73 11.79 -19.91
CA ARG A 184 9.73 11.09 -20.69
C ARG A 184 11.18 11.37 -20.25
N GLY A 185 11.39 12.37 -19.39
CA GLY A 185 12.71 12.66 -18.81
C GLY A 185 12.96 11.91 -17.49
N ILE A 186 12.02 11.10 -17.00
CA ILE A 186 12.12 10.44 -15.69
C ILE A 186 12.67 9.02 -15.89
N SER A 187 13.75 8.72 -15.16
CA SER A 187 14.36 7.39 -15.04
C SER A 187 14.22 6.86 -13.61
N ALA A 188 14.38 5.56 -13.43
CA ALA A 188 14.35 4.91 -12.13
C ALA A 188 15.74 4.35 -11.77
N PHE A 189 16.11 4.46 -10.50
CA PHE A 189 17.43 4.08 -9.98
C PHE A 189 17.32 3.23 -8.73
N LEU A 190 18.12 2.20 -8.64
CA LEU A 190 18.28 1.33 -7.47
C LEU A 190 19.48 1.80 -6.64
N LEU A 191 19.24 2.08 -5.37
CA LEU A 191 20.26 2.56 -4.44
C LEU A 191 20.23 1.75 -3.14
N PRO A 192 21.39 1.31 -2.61
CA PRO A 192 21.48 0.86 -1.24
C PRO A 192 21.42 2.06 -0.27
N ARG A 193 21.04 1.79 0.99
CA ARG A 193 20.93 2.81 2.05
C ARG A 193 22.22 3.59 2.29
N GLU A 194 23.36 2.92 2.14
CA GLU A 194 24.68 3.45 2.41
C GLU A 194 25.24 4.31 1.25
N THR A 195 24.42 4.63 0.24
CA THR A 195 24.84 5.51 -0.87
C THR A 195 25.34 6.85 -0.33
N GLU A 196 26.60 7.18 -0.60
CA GLU A 196 27.21 8.46 -0.19
C GLU A 196 26.42 9.63 -0.80
N GLY A 197 26.19 10.68 -0.01
CA GLY A 197 25.38 11.83 -0.44
C GLY A 197 23.85 11.62 -0.29
N MET A 198 23.38 10.49 0.26
CA MET A 198 21.98 10.27 0.61
C MET A 198 21.77 10.44 2.11
N GLU A 199 20.97 11.42 2.50
CA GLU A 199 20.66 11.74 3.90
C GLU A 199 19.14 11.68 4.16
N PHE A 200 18.77 11.44 5.43
CA PHE A 200 17.38 11.26 5.84
C PHE A 200 16.95 12.31 6.84
N GLY A 201 15.81 12.92 6.62
CA GLY A 201 15.17 13.84 7.54
C GLY A 201 14.64 13.18 8.80
N ALA A 202 14.14 13.99 9.73
CA ALA A 202 13.44 13.49 10.91
C ALA A 202 12.14 12.75 10.54
N PRO A 203 11.68 11.79 11.37
CA PRO A 203 10.38 11.15 11.16
C PRO A 203 9.23 12.16 11.13
N MET A 204 8.38 12.06 10.13
CA MET A 204 7.18 12.88 10.02
C MET A 204 6.11 12.41 11.00
N LYS A 205 5.54 13.32 11.79
CA LYS A 205 4.39 13.03 12.64
C LYS A 205 3.13 13.00 11.80
N LYS A 206 2.44 11.86 11.78
CA LYS A 206 1.28 11.62 10.92
C LYS A 206 0.00 11.47 11.73
N MET A 207 -1.14 11.68 11.07
CA MET A 207 -2.45 11.46 11.64
C MET A 207 -2.71 9.98 11.93
N GLY A 208 -2.39 9.10 10.97
CA GLY A 208 -2.63 7.64 11.01
C GLY A 208 -1.54 6.87 10.31
N GLN A 209 -1.75 5.54 10.19
CA GLN A 209 -0.78 4.57 9.66
C GLN A 209 0.64 4.77 10.22
N ARG A 210 0.72 4.98 11.53
CA ARG A 210 1.95 5.37 12.21
C ARG A 210 2.99 4.26 12.27
N ALA A 211 2.58 3.02 12.03
CA ALA A 211 3.47 1.87 11.87
C ALA A 211 4.51 2.07 10.75
N ILE A 212 4.18 2.84 9.72
CA ILE A 212 5.07 3.12 8.59
C ILE A 212 5.70 4.48 8.82
N VAL A 213 6.98 4.51 9.22
CA VAL A 213 7.72 5.76 9.39
C VAL A 213 7.99 6.38 8.03
N CYS A 214 7.61 7.65 7.85
CA CYS A 214 7.91 8.44 6.66
C CYS A 214 8.94 9.51 6.96
N ARG A 215 9.85 9.76 6.01
CA ARG A 215 10.87 10.82 6.10
C ARG A 215 11.06 11.49 4.75
N GLU A 216 11.76 12.61 4.76
CA GLU A 216 12.39 13.19 3.59
C GLU A 216 13.70 12.47 3.29
N ILE A 217 14.11 12.47 2.02
CA ILE A 217 15.42 12.03 1.56
C ILE A 217 16.07 13.18 0.82
N PHE A 218 17.31 13.50 1.17
CA PHE A 218 18.11 14.53 0.50
C PHE A 218 19.24 13.84 -0.27
N PHE A 219 19.44 14.27 -1.51
CA PHE A 219 20.53 13.81 -2.36
C PHE A 219 21.46 14.99 -2.65
N SER A 220 22.72 14.83 -2.31
CA SER A 220 23.81 15.80 -2.52
C SER A 220 24.97 15.05 -3.15
N ASP A 221 25.05 15.16 -4.48
CA ASP A 221 26.04 14.47 -5.31
C ASP A 221 26.07 12.92 -5.09
N ALA A 222 24.89 12.30 -4.87
CA ALA A 222 24.79 10.88 -4.64
C ALA A 222 25.05 10.09 -5.93
N PHE A 223 26.16 9.34 -5.97
CA PHE A 223 26.55 8.58 -7.15
C PHE A 223 25.78 7.24 -7.23
N VAL A 224 25.28 6.96 -8.45
CA VAL A 224 24.64 5.69 -8.80
C VAL A 224 25.33 5.13 -10.05
N PRO A 225 25.87 3.90 -10.01
CA PRO A 225 26.48 3.31 -11.19
C PRO A 225 25.44 3.05 -12.28
N THR A 226 25.88 2.95 -13.55
CA THR A 226 24.98 2.67 -14.67
C THR A 226 24.15 1.38 -14.45
N SER A 227 24.71 0.38 -13.77
CA SER A 227 24.01 -0.87 -13.42
C SER A 227 22.86 -0.67 -12.43
N GLY A 228 22.84 0.43 -11.69
CA GLY A 228 21.74 0.78 -10.79
C GLY A 228 20.55 1.45 -11.50
N ARG A 229 20.68 1.84 -12.78
CA ARG A 229 19.55 2.39 -13.55
C ARG A 229 18.64 1.24 -14.02
N LEU A 230 17.36 1.32 -13.70
CA LEU A 230 16.33 0.41 -14.21
C LEU A 230 15.94 0.80 -15.63
N SER A 231 16.09 -0.11 -16.58
CA SER A 231 15.70 0.07 -17.97
C SER A 231 16.46 1.20 -18.70
N GLU A 232 15.98 1.62 -19.86
CA GLU A 232 16.51 2.75 -20.61
C GLU A 232 16.12 4.10 -19.97
N GLU A 233 16.91 5.15 -20.24
CA GLU A 233 16.57 6.50 -19.79
C GLU A 233 15.17 6.91 -20.25
N GLY A 234 14.45 7.64 -19.38
CA GLY A 234 13.10 8.11 -19.65
C GLY A 234 11.98 7.07 -19.55
N GLN A 235 12.29 5.81 -19.23
CA GLN A 235 11.29 4.75 -19.04
C GLN A 235 10.78 4.65 -17.60
N GLY A 236 11.38 5.36 -16.65
CA GLY A 236 11.01 5.26 -15.24
C GLY A 236 9.56 5.64 -14.97
N PHE A 237 9.04 6.72 -15.59
CA PHE A 237 7.65 7.12 -15.40
C PHE A 237 6.65 6.06 -15.91
N TYR A 238 6.98 5.39 -17.00
CA TYR A 238 6.16 4.30 -17.52
C TYR A 238 6.08 3.13 -16.52
N GLY A 239 7.22 2.72 -15.98
CA GLY A 239 7.26 1.70 -14.93
C GLY A 239 6.49 2.10 -13.68
N LEU A 240 6.65 3.35 -13.22
CA LEU A 240 5.89 3.89 -12.08
C LEU A 240 4.37 3.82 -12.31
N MET A 241 3.88 4.14 -13.50
CA MET A 241 2.45 4.06 -13.80
C MET A 241 1.93 2.62 -13.82
N ARG A 242 2.75 1.65 -14.23
CA ARG A 242 2.38 0.22 -14.11
C ARG A 242 2.31 -0.22 -12.65
N THR A 243 3.29 0.16 -11.86
CA THR A 243 3.28 -0.09 -10.41
C THR A 243 2.02 0.51 -9.77
N PHE A 244 1.66 1.75 -10.12
CA PHE A 244 0.45 2.39 -9.59
C PHE A 244 -0.86 1.74 -10.02
N ASP A 245 -0.96 1.15 -11.21
CA ASP A 245 -2.15 0.42 -11.61
C ASP A 245 -2.37 -0.83 -10.73
N ILE A 246 -1.30 -1.53 -10.34
CA ILE A 246 -1.33 -2.68 -9.42
C ILE A 246 -1.58 -2.20 -7.98
N SER A 247 -0.74 -1.30 -7.49
CA SER A 247 -0.76 -0.86 -6.08
C SER A 247 -2.08 -0.22 -5.67
N ARG A 248 -2.75 0.53 -6.57
CA ARG A 248 -4.09 1.09 -6.32
C ARG A 248 -5.13 0.03 -6.02
N VAL A 249 -5.08 -1.10 -6.72
CA VAL A 249 -6.05 -2.20 -6.51
C VAL A 249 -5.74 -2.92 -5.19
N VAL A 250 -4.47 -3.15 -4.89
CA VAL A 250 -4.02 -3.77 -3.63
C VAL A 250 -4.32 -2.85 -2.44
N LEU A 251 -4.09 -1.54 -2.54
CA LEU A 251 -4.49 -0.56 -1.50
C LEU A 251 -6.01 -0.44 -1.36
N GLY A 252 -6.77 -0.61 -2.46
CA GLY A 252 -8.21 -0.77 -2.37
C GLY A 252 -8.62 -1.95 -1.48
N ALA A 253 -7.91 -3.07 -1.60
CA ALA A 253 -8.13 -4.22 -0.73
C ALA A 253 -7.73 -3.93 0.74
N ALA A 254 -6.61 -3.22 0.96
CA ALA A 254 -6.18 -2.75 2.30
C ALA A 254 -7.26 -1.89 2.98
N ALA A 255 -7.79 -0.92 2.26
CA ALA A 255 -8.87 -0.05 2.72
C ALA A 255 -10.12 -0.86 3.12
N LEU A 256 -10.48 -1.89 2.34
CA LEU A 256 -11.63 -2.75 2.64
C LEU A 256 -11.39 -3.70 3.81
N GLY A 257 -10.16 -4.13 4.06
CA GLY A 257 -9.79 -4.81 5.31
C GLY A 257 -10.09 -3.95 6.52
N THR A 258 -9.71 -2.68 6.47
CA THR A 258 -10.03 -1.68 7.50
C THR A 258 -11.54 -1.45 7.65
N ALA A 259 -12.26 -1.31 6.52
CA ALA A 259 -13.71 -1.14 6.51
C ALA A 259 -14.43 -2.31 7.17
N ARG A 260 -14.04 -3.54 6.83
CA ARG A 260 -14.58 -4.77 7.41
C ARG A 260 -14.28 -4.88 8.90
N ALA A 261 -13.06 -4.56 9.32
CA ALA A 261 -12.71 -4.52 10.74
C ALA A 261 -13.62 -3.57 11.52
N ALA A 262 -13.83 -2.36 11.01
CA ALA A 262 -14.70 -1.37 11.62
C ALA A 262 -16.17 -1.82 11.66
N PHE A 263 -16.65 -2.43 10.59
CA PHE A 263 -18.02 -2.97 10.50
C PHE A 263 -18.24 -4.11 11.51
N GLU A 264 -17.37 -5.11 11.52
CA GLU A 264 -17.52 -6.26 12.40
C GLU A 264 -17.46 -5.84 13.88
N TYR A 265 -16.52 -4.95 14.22
CA TYR A 265 -16.40 -4.41 15.57
C TYR A 265 -17.65 -3.63 16.00
N ALA A 266 -18.16 -2.74 15.16
CA ALA A 266 -19.37 -1.97 15.44
C ALA A 266 -20.62 -2.85 15.54
N ARG A 267 -20.73 -3.88 14.68
CA ARG A 267 -21.82 -4.87 14.73
C ARG A 267 -21.83 -5.63 16.05
N ASP A 268 -20.68 -6.12 16.47
CA ASP A 268 -20.56 -6.95 17.67
C ASP A 268 -20.79 -6.09 18.93
N TYR A 269 -20.25 -4.88 18.98
CA TYR A 269 -20.59 -3.91 20.01
C TYR A 269 -22.09 -3.62 20.07
N ALA A 270 -22.76 -3.44 18.93
CA ALA A 270 -24.19 -3.15 18.86
C ALA A 270 -25.07 -4.32 19.34
N ARG A 271 -24.58 -5.57 19.20
CA ARG A 271 -25.24 -6.77 19.72
C ARG A 271 -25.13 -6.93 21.23
N GLU A 272 -24.16 -6.30 21.85
CA GLU A 272 -23.92 -6.39 23.31
C GLU A 272 -24.48 -5.20 24.07
N ARG A 273 -24.31 -4.00 23.54
CA ARG A 273 -24.70 -2.74 24.19
C ARG A 273 -26.21 -2.58 24.27
N THR A 274 -26.72 -2.28 25.46
CA THR A 274 -28.15 -1.99 25.72
C THR A 274 -28.36 -0.52 26.01
N GLN A 275 -29.32 0.11 25.34
CA GLN A 275 -29.86 1.44 25.62
C GLN A 275 -31.37 1.48 25.36
N PHE A 276 -32.13 2.30 26.13
CA PHE A 276 -33.57 2.38 26.04
C PHE A 276 -34.27 1.02 26.22
N GLY A 277 -33.68 0.13 27.05
CA GLY A 277 -34.26 -1.14 27.41
C GLY A 277 -34.03 -2.29 26.41
N THR A 278 -33.36 -2.06 25.27
CA THR A 278 -33.06 -3.07 24.23
C THR A 278 -31.62 -2.97 23.72
N LYS A 279 -31.15 -3.99 22.98
CA LYS A 279 -29.85 -3.93 22.31
C LYS A 279 -29.84 -2.83 21.26
N ILE A 280 -28.73 -2.11 21.13
CA ILE A 280 -28.72 -0.96 20.20
C ILE A 280 -28.83 -1.41 18.74
N ILE A 281 -28.49 -2.65 18.39
CA ILE A 281 -28.68 -3.20 17.05
C ILE A 281 -30.18 -3.28 16.67
N ASP A 282 -31.09 -3.39 17.62
CA ASP A 282 -32.54 -3.45 17.40
C ASP A 282 -33.16 -2.07 17.11
N HIS A 283 -32.39 -0.99 17.34
CA HIS A 283 -32.81 0.35 16.91
C HIS A 283 -32.59 0.54 15.42
N GLN A 284 -33.66 0.87 14.69
CA GLN A 284 -33.67 0.98 13.22
C GLN A 284 -32.51 1.84 12.68
N ALA A 285 -32.20 2.97 13.30
CA ALA A 285 -31.13 3.85 12.86
C ALA A 285 -29.73 3.21 12.94
N VAL A 286 -29.50 2.33 13.95
CA VAL A 286 -28.25 1.57 14.09
C VAL A 286 -28.22 0.44 13.09
N ALA A 287 -29.31 -0.33 12.98
CA ALA A 287 -29.43 -1.44 12.02
C ALA A 287 -29.21 -0.96 10.57
N PHE A 288 -29.79 0.17 10.18
CA PHE A 288 -29.63 0.74 8.83
C PHE A 288 -28.18 1.18 8.58
N ARG A 289 -27.53 1.80 9.55
CA ARG A 289 -26.12 2.18 9.43
C ARG A 289 -25.22 0.96 9.19
N LEU A 290 -25.45 -0.13 9.93
CA LEU A 290 -24.71 -1.39 9.73
C LEU A 290 -25.02 -2.03 8.37
N ALA A 291 -26.28 -1.95 7.91
CA ALA A 291 -26.65 -2.44 6.57
C ALA A 291 -25.96 -1.63 5.45
N ASP A 292 -25.87 -0.31 5.60
CA ASP A 292 -25.16 0.57 4.66
C ASP A 292 -23.66 0.23 4.62
N MET A 293 -23.03 -0.01 5.79
CA MET A 293 -21.62 -0.43 5.85
C MET A 293 -21.42 -1.74 5.10
N SER A 294 -22.23 -2.76 5.38
CA SER A 294 -22.13 -4.08 4.74
C SER A 294 -22.29 -4.00 3.22
N SER A 295 -23.33 -3.28 2.76
CA SER A 295 -23.61 -3.13 1.33
C SER A 295 -22.51 -2.42 0.56
N ARG A 296 -21.89 -1.37 1.16
CA ARG A 296 -20.78 -0.64 0.56
C ARG A 296 -19.51 -1.50 0.50
N ILE A 297 -19.21 -2.26 1.55
CA ILE A 297 -18.07 -3.18 1.58
C ILE A 297 -18.20 -4.22 0.46
N ASP A 298 -19.35 -4.88 0.34
CA ASP A 298 -19.57 -5.91 -0.67
C ASP A 298 -19.43 -5.35 -2.09
N ALA A 299 -20.05 -4.19 -2.37
CA ALA A 299 -19.97 -3.55 -3.69
C ALA A 299 -18.54 -3.14 -4.05
N ALA A 300 -17.81 -2.52 -3.12
CA ALA A 300 -16.42 -2.09 -3.35
C ALA A 300 -15.48 -3.29 -3.47
N TRP A 301 -15.71 -4.37 -2.69
CA TRP A 301 -14.91 -5.59 -2.75
C TRP A 301 -15.01 -6.28 -4.11
N LEU A 302 -16.22 -6.44 -4.63
CA LEU A 302 -16.42 -6.99 -5.97
C LEU A 302 -15.71 -6.16 -7.05
N GLN A 303 -15.69 -4.84 -6.90
CA GLN A 303 -14.99 -3.95 -7.82
C GLN A 303 -13.49 -4.09 -7.74
N VAL A 304 -12.91 -4.22 -6.53
CA VAL A 304 -11.47 -4.49 -6.32
C VAL A 304 -11.09 -5.84 -6.95
N LEU A 305 -11.84 -6.90 -6.68
CA LEU A 305 -11.56 -8.22 -7.24
C LEU A 305 -11.68 -8.26 -8.77
N ASN A 306 -12.66 -7.53 -9.34
CA ASN A 306 -12.77 -7.39 -10.79
C ASN A 306 -11.57 -6.64 -11.39
N ALA A 307 -11.10 -5.56 -10.74
CA ALA A 307 -9.92 -4.83 -11.19
C ALA A 307 -8.66 -5.71 -11.12
N ALA A 308 -8.50 -6.49 -10.06
CA ALA A 308 -7.41 -7.44 -9.90
C ALA A 308 -7.38 -8.47 -11.03
N ARG A 309 -8.53 -9.10 -11.33
CA ARG A 309 -8.64 -10.05 -12.45
C ARG A 309 -8.35 -9.43 -13.83
N MET A 310 -8.68 -8.16 -14.02
CA MET A 310 -8.32 -7.45 -15.26
C MET A 310 -6.81 -7.21 -15.35
N LEU A 311 -6.13 -6.91 -14.25
CA LEU A 311 -4.68 -6.79 -14.21
C LEU A 311 -4.00 -8.14 -14.48
N ASP A 312 -4.49 -9.22 -13.88
CA ASP A 312 -3.99 -10.58 -14.10
C ASP A 312 -4.17 -11.05 -15.55
N ALA A 313 -5.19 -10.57 -16.24
CA ALA A 313 -5.40 -10.85 -17.67
C ALA A 313 -4.40 -10.12 -18.59
N GLY A 314 -3.65 -9.15 -18.07
CA GLY A 314 -2.55 -8.47 -18.77
C GLY A 314 -2.97 -7.82 -20.09
N ASP A 315 -2.22 -8.08 -21.14
CA ASP A 315 -2.41 -7.48 -22.49
C ASP A 315 -3.72 -7.89 -23.17
N ALA A 316 -4.49 -8.82 -22.61
CA ALA A 316 -5.82 -9.16 -23.10
C ALA A 316 -6.87 -8.07 -22.80
N VAL A 317 -6.54 -7.10 -21.94
CA VAL A 317 -7.41 -5.99 -21.56
C VAL A 317 -6.83 -4.67 -22.08
N ASP A 318 -7.69 -3.82 -22.63
CA ASP A 318 -7.30 -2.46 -23.01
C ASP A 318 -6.74 -1.69 -21.81
N ARG A 319 -5.54 -1.13 -21.97
CA ARG A 319 -4.80 -0.48 -20.88
C ARG A 319 -5.54 0.72 -20.30
N GLN A 320 -6.20 1.52 -21.13
CA GLN A 320 -6.92 2.69 -20.68
C GLN A 320 -8.10 2.27 -19.78
N ARG A 321 -8.82 1.23 -20.19
CA ARG A 321 -9.90 0.62 -19.41
C ARG A 321 -9.37 0.03 -18.09
N MET A 322 -8.21 -0.64 -18.13
CA MET A 322 -7.58 -1.22 -16.94
C MET A 322 -7.25 -0.14 -15.92
N THR A 323 -6.55 0.95 -16.32
CA THR A 323 -6.22 2.09 -15.46
C THR A 323 -7.47 2.75 -14.87
N ALA A 324 -8.52 2.92 -15.67
CA ALA A 324 -9.80 3.47 -15.17
C ALA A 324 -10.47 2.55 -14.14
N THR A 325 -10.45 1.25 -14.36
CA THR A 325 -11.05 0.26 -13.44
C THR A 325 -10.26 0.20 -12.13
N ALA A 326 -8.93 0.22 -12.18
CA ALA A 326 -8.07 0.31 -10.99
C ALA A 326 -8.37 1.61 -10.19
N ALA A 327 -8.51 2.74 -10.88
CA ALA A 327 -8.87 4.01 -10.24
C ALA A 327 -10.28 3.97 -9.60
N MET A 328 -11.26 3.33 -10.24
CA MET A 328 -12.62 3.15 -9.67
C MET A 328 -12.56 2.26 -8.41
N ALA A 329 -11.81 1.17 -8.45
CA ALA A 329 -11.67 0.26 -7.32
C ALA A 329 -11.07 0.98 -6.11
N LYS A 330 -9.97 1.70 -6.29
CA LYS A 330 -9.29 2.46 -5.23
C LYS A 330 -10.19 3.56 -4.67
N LEU A 331 -10.84 4.34 -5.53
CA LEU A 331 -11.73 5.43 -5.12
C LEU A 331 -12.86 4.92 -4.21
N ASN A 332 -13.61 3.91 -4.69
CA ASN A 332 -14.76 3.41 -3.95
C ASN A 332 -14.35 2.67 -2.67
N ALA A 333 -13.23 1.95 -2.68
CA ALA A 333 -12.73 1.25 -1.52
C ALA A 333 -12.29 2.23 -0.41
N SER A 334 -11.50 3.25 -0.74
CA SER A 334 -11.02 4.23 0.23
C SER A 334 -12.15 5.07 0.83
N GLU A 335 -13.11 5.53 0.02
CA GLU A 335 -14.29 6.26 0.50
C GLU A 335 -15.22 5.35 1.34
N THR A 336 -15.31 4.06 1.01
CA THR A 336 -16.01 3.06 1.82
C THR A 336 -15.34 2.87 3.18
N ALA A 337 -14.01 2.81 3.23
CA ALA A 337 -13.27 2.68 4.48
C ALA A 337 -13.48 3.90 5.40
N MET A 338 -13.43 5.11 4.85
CA MET A 338 -13.75 6.32 5.60
C MET A 338 -15.19 6.33 6.12
N PHE A 339 -16.16 5.93 5.29
CA PHE A 339 -17.56 5.82 5.71
C PHE A 339 -17.73 4.80 6.84
N CYS A 340 -17.14 3.59 6.68
CA CYS A 340 -17.29 2.51 7.65
C CYS A 340 -16.62 2.83 9.00
N THR A 341 -15.43 3.42 8.99
CA THR A 341 -14.74 3.80 10.23
C THR A 341 -15.46 4.93 10.96
N TRP A 342 -15.96 5.95 10.24
CA TRP A 342 -16.84 6.97 10.80
C TRP A 342 -18.13 6.37 11.37
N ALA A 343 -18.79 5.48 10.62
CA ALA A 343 -20.04 4.85 11.04
C ALA A 343 -19.85 3.96 12.28
N ALA A 344 -18.71 3.28 12.39
CA ALA A 344 -18.33 2.50 13.56
C ALA A 344 -18.17 3.40 14.79
N MET A 345 -17.41 4.50 14.69
CA MET A 345 -17.28 5.49 15.77
C MET A 345 -18.66 6.00 16.21
N GLN A 346 -19.54 6.37 15.26
CA GLN A 346 -20.88 6.84 15.53
C GLN A 346 -21.76 5.77 16.21
N THR A 347 -21.56 4.49 15.88
CA THR A 347 -22.30 3.38 16.49
C THR A 347 -21.86 3.15 17.95
N LEU A 348 -20.58 3.30 18.26
CA LEU A 348 -20.05 3.20 19.62
C LEU A 348 -20.37 4.46 20.47
N GLY A 349 -20.72 5.57 19.85
CA GLY A 349 -20.96 6.84 20.53
C GLY A 349 -19.72 7.37 21.24
N GLY A 350 -19.83 7.83 22.50
CA GLY A 350 -18.69 8.35 23.25
C GLY A 350 -17.51 7.37 23.39
N TRP A 351 -17.78 6.08 23.44
CA TRP A 351 -16.74 5.05 23.46
C TRP A 351 -15.98 4.97 22.14
N GLY A 352 -16.62 5.24 21.01
CA GLY A 352 -15.95 5.29 19.71
C GLY A 352 -14.97 6.48 19.57
N TYR A 353 -15.11 7.51 20.41
CA TYR A 353 -14.22 8.67 20.47
C TYR A 353 -13.05 8.46 21.46
N SER A 354 -13.13 7.41 22.27
CA SER A 354 -12.09 7.04 23.25
C SER A 354 -11.04 6.17 22.60
N ARG A 355 -9.79 6.31 23.04
CA ARG A 355 -8.68 5.43 22.68
C ARG A 355 -8.78 4.01 23.26
N GLU A 356 -9.77 3.71 24.08
CA GLU A 356 -10.03 2.35 24.60
C GLU A 356 -10.55 1.41 23.52
N HIS A 357 -11.11 1.96 22.43
CA HIS A 357 -11.60 1.22 21.26
C HIS A 357 -10.77 1.56 20.01
N PRO A 358 -10.55 0.61 19.11
CA PRO A 358 -9.65 0.81 17.97
C PRO A 358 -10.25 1.67 16.84
N VAL A 359 -11.56 1.93 16.85
CA VAL A 359 -12.27 2.56 15.72
C VAL A 359 -11.82 3.99 15.43
N GLU A 360 -11.37 4.76 16.44
CA GLU A 360 -10.82 6.10 16.23
C GLU A 360 -9.45 6.05 15.51
N GLN A 361 -8.62 5.05 15.84
CA GLN A 361 -7.36 4.80 15.16
C GLN A 361 -7.62 4.41 13.71
N TRP A 362 -8.50 3.46 13.46
CA TRP A 362 -8.83 3.02 12.10
C TRP A 362 -9.41 4.13 11.23
N MET A 363 -10.14 5.09 11.81
CA MET A 363 -10.60 6.26 11.06
C MET A 363 -9.43 7.18 10.67
N ARG A 364 -8.44 7.37 11.55
CA ARG A 364 -7.22 8.12 11.23
C ARG A 364 -6.39 7.43 10.15
N ASP A 365 -6.30 6.12 10.22
CA ASP A 365 -5.57 5.28 9.27
C ASP A 365 -6.24 5.25 7.90
N ALA A 366 -7.57 5.07 7.86
CA ALA A 366 -8.35 5.04 6.62
C ALA A 366 -8.27 6.35 5.82
N LYS A 367 -8.01 7.48 6.48
CA LYS A 367 -7.89 8.77 5.78
C LYS A 367 -6.71 8.82 4.80
N LEU A 368 -5.63 8.09 5.08
CA LEU A 368 -4.49 8.04 4.18
C LEU A 368 -4.85 7.38 2.85
N GLU A 369 -5.72 6.38 2.86
CA GLU A 369 -6.16 5.65 1.66
C GLU A 369 -6.86 6.55 0.61
N GLU A 370 -7.43 7.67 1.02
CA GLU A 370 -8.00 8.66 0.09
C GLU A 370 -6.95 9.59 -0.52
N ILE A 371 -5.70 9.57 -0.03
CA ILE A 371 -4.63 10.52 -0.36
C ILE A 371 -3.49 9.88 -1.12
N GLU A 372 -2.98 8.74 -0.62
CA GLU A 372 -1.81 8.06 -1.20
C GLU A 372 -2.12 7.40 -2.55
N GLU A 373 -1.07 7.10 -3.34
CA GLU A 373 -1.15 6.46 -4.67
C GLU A 373 -2.10 7.18 -5.66
N GLY A 374 -2.30 8.47 -5.41
CA GLY A 374 -3.23 9.34 -6.10
C GLY A 374 -4.50 9.60 -5.28
N THR A 375 -4.73 10.88 -5.02
CA THR A 375 -5.90 11.34 -4.25
C THR A 375 -7.22 10.90 -4.91
N SER A 376 -8.32 10.88 -4.13
CA SER A 376 -9.68 10.65 -4.67
C SER A 376 -9.99 11.56 -5.85
N ASP A 377 -9.48 12.79 -5.89
CA ASP A 377 -9.66 13.71 -7.03
C ASP A 377 -8.85 13.26 -8.25
N ILE A 378 -7.63 12.75 -8.07
CA ILE A 378 -6.84 12.17 -9.15
C ILE A 378 -7.52 10.89 -9.69
N MET A 379 -8.09 10.06 -8.83
CA MET A 379 -8.86 8.90 -9.29
C MET A 379 -10.05 9.33 -10.15
N ARG A 380 -10.82 10.33 -9.73
CA ARG A 380 -11.91 10.91 -10.52
C ARG A 380 -11.43 11.48 -11.85
N LEU A 381 -10.26 12.14 -11.87
CA LEU A 381 -9.66 12.64 -13.11
C LEU A 381 -9.31 11.49 -14.08
N LEU A 382 -8.71 10.40 -13.58
CA LEU A 382 -8.38 9.23 -14.41
C LEU A 382 -9.64 8.57 -14.97
N ILE A 383 -10.67 8.42 -14.15
CA ILE A 383 -11.97 7.87 -14.58
C ILE A 383 -12.60 8.76 -15.65
N SER A 384 -12.63 10.08 -15.42
CA SER A 384 -13.30 11.03 -16.33
C SER A 384 -12.70 11.04 -17.73
N ARG A 385 -11.39 10.80 -17.87
CA ARG A 385 -10.70 10.69 -19.17
C ARG A 385 -11.14 9.47 -20.00
N ASN A 386 -11.89 8.56 -19.39
CA ASN A 386 -12.40 7.33 -20.02
C ASN A 386 -13.90 7.34 -20.26
N LEU A 387 -14.56 8.48 -20.08
CA LEU A 387 -16.02 8.59 -20.27
C LEU A 387 -16.44 9.06 -21.66
N GLY A 388 -15.50 9.39 -22.56
CA GLY A 388 -15.82 9.92 -23.87
C GLY A 388 -14.88 9.50 -24.97
#